data_93093c7086f2c396f429beef98db2298
#
_entry.id   93093c7086f2c396f429beef98db2298
#
_cell.length_a   1.000
_cell.length_b   1.000
_cell.length_c   1.000
_cell.angle_alpha   90.00
_cell.angle_beta   90.00
_cell.angle_gamma   90.00
#
_symmetry.space_group_name_H-M   'P 1'
#
loop_
_entity.id
_entity.type
_entity.pdbx_description
1 polymer ?
#
loop_
_entity_poly.entity_id
_entity_poly.type
_entity_poly.pdbx_seq_one_letter_code
_entity_poly.pdbx_strand_id
1 'polypeptide(L)'
;MVASARIHDNYAASRLLSFSALSESGDLHYALKIFDYTPKPNSFMWNTMIRAHASSPNPSKAVSLYIKMRRLCIVPGKHTFPFLLKACSNLVSIESCKQVHNHVLKFGLDLDLHVVNGLVRAYSVSSDLNGARRVFDEMPERNLSIWTTVICGYAQNFCANEALELFDQMIADGFEPNGVTLSSVLSACARSGCLDLGERIHVFMEQKGIELGVILGTALVHMYAKNGAILMARKCFESMVERNTATWNAMICGLASHGHAEEALNLFQKLEREQIVPNDISFVGVLSACCHAGLIDYGREVFYSMKRVYGIEPKIEHYGCMVDLLGRGGRLLEAEELIKGMTWKADIVIWGAMLAASKNHGDIDVAEWAVKEILDLEPHNHGVYVVLSNMYAEAGRWEDVSRLRKVMKEDNLTKTPGWSLVDGDN
;
A
#
# COMPACT_ATOMS: atom_id res chain seq x y z
N MET A 1 -19.10 -25.95 30.27
CA MET A 1 -17.75 -26.29 30.74
C MET A 1 -17.38 -25.55 32.03
N VAL A 2 -17.47 -24.23 32.09
CA VAL A 2 -17.24 -23.48 33.35
C VAL A 2 -18.21 -23.95 34.45
N ALA A 3 -19.49 -24.16 34.11
CA ALA A 3 -20.51 -24.67 35.02
C ALA A 3 -20.32 -26.14 35.46
N SER A 4 -19.48 -26.92 34.78
CA SER A 4 -19.24 -28.34 35.06
C SER A 4 -17.87 -28.62 35.67
N ALA A 5 -17.12 -27.60 36.14
CA ALA A 5 -15.76 -27.68 36.69
C ALA A 5 -14.70 -28.37 35.79
N ARG A 6 -15.01 -28.66 34.53
CA ARG A 6 -14.10 -29.32 33.57
C ARG A 6 -13.02 -28.42 33.01
N ILE A 7 -12.93 -27.17 33.45
CA ILE A 7 -11.87 -26.22 33.03
C ILE A 7 -10.47 -26.67 33.54
N HIS A 8 -10.42 -27.59 34.50
CA HIS A 8 -9.18 -28.21 34.98
C HIS A 8 -8.63 -29.29 34.01
N ASP A 9 -9.45 -29.76 33.06
CA ASP A 9 -8.99 -30.64 31.99
C ASP A 9 -8.35 -29.79 30.88
N ASN A 10 -7.01 -29.78 30.85
CA ASN A 10 -6.26 -29.04 29.82
C ASN A 10 -6.61 -29.39 28.40
N TYR A 11 -7.04 -30.64 28.09
CA TYR A 11 -7.45 -31.01 26.76
C TYR A 11 -8.76 -30.33 26.37
N ALA A 12 -9.79 -30.47 27.21
CA ALA A 12 -11.08 -29.84 26.94
C ALA A 12 -10.99 -28.31 26.93
N ALA A 13 -10.23 -27.71 27.86
CA ALA A 13 -9.99 -26.27 27.88
C ALA A 13 -9.24 -25.78 26.64
N SER A 14 -8.23 -26.52 26.14
CA SER A 14 -7.49 -26.19 24.91
C SER A 14 -8.37 -26.20 23.68
N ARG A 15 -9.28 -27.16 23.54
CA ARG A 15 -10.22 -27.26 22.41
C ARG A 15 -11.21 -26.10 22.41
N LEU A 16 -11.79 -25.80 23.56
CA LEU A 16 -12.72 -24.68 23.72
C LEU A 16 -12.02 -23.33 23.46
N LEU A 17 -10.81 -23.17 24.01
CA LEU A 17 -9.98 -22.00 23.77
C LEU A 17 -9.68 -21.80 22.29
N SER A 18 -9.26 -22.86 21.60
CA SER A 18 -8.95 -22.81 20.18
C SER A 18 -10.16 -22.42 19.34
N PHE A 19 -11.32 -22.97 19.63
CA PHE A 19 -12.57 -22.58 18.97
C PHE A 19 -12.89 -21.10 19.23
N SER A 20 -12.91 -20.68 20.50
CA SER A 20 -13.27 -19.31 20.88
C SER A 20 -12.28 -18.27 20.36
N ALA A 21 -10.99 -18.62 20.22
CA ALA A 21 -9.94 -17.68 19.82
C ALA A 21 -9.74 -17.60 18.31
N LEU A 22 -10.05 -18.64 17.54
CA LEU A 22 -9.64 -18.77 16.15
C LEU A 22 -10.80 -19.00 15.15
N SER A 23 -12.02 -19.33 15.60
CA SER A 23 -13.15 -19.48 14.67
C SER A 23 -13.76 -18.13 14.32
N GLU A 24 -14.40 -18.04 13.14
CA GLU A 24 -15.12 -16.83 12.69
C GLU A 24 -16.26 -16.44 13.63
N SER A 25 -16.91 -17.42 14.27
CA SER A 25 -17.95 -17.22 15.28
C SER A 25 -17.39 -17.12 16.71
N GLY A 26 -16.06 -17.07 16.86
CA GLY A 26 -15.39 -17.03 18.16
C GLY A 26 -15.40 -15.65 18.81
N ASP A 27 -15.19 -15.62 20.12
CA ASP A 27 -15.03 -14.40 20.91
C ASP A 27 -13.69 -14.43 21.63
N LEU A 28 -12.78 -13.56 21.20
CA LEU A 28 -11.45 -13.46 21.77
C LEU A 28 -11.45 -13.03 23.24
N HIS A 29 -12.46 -12.25 23.66
CA HIS A 29 -12.60 -11.87 25.06
C HIS A 29 -12.98 -13.08 25.92
N TYR A 30 -13.87 -13.92 25.42
CA TYR A 30 -14.24 -15.18 26.07
C TYR A 30 -13.06 -16.15 26.09
N ALA A 31 -12.29 -16.25 25.01
CA ALA A 31 -11.07 -17.03 24.97
C ALA A 31 -10.05 -16.61 26.04
N LEU A 32 -9.89 -15.30 26.25
CA LEU A 32 -9.00 -14.76 27.29
C LEU A 32 -9.46 -15.18 28.68
N LYS A 33 -10.77 -15.15 28.98
CA LYS A 33 -11.31 -15.65 30.25
C LYS A 33 -11.00 -17.13 30.45
N ILE A 34 -11.22 -17.99 29.43
CA ILE A 34 -10.88 -19.42 29.50
C ILE A 34 -9.40 -19.59 29.83
N PHE A 35 -8.53 -18.83 29.16
CA PHE A 35 -7.10 -18.88 29.36
C PHE A 35 -6.68 -18.47 30.76
N ASP A 36 -7.21 -17.38 31.31
CA ASP A 36 -6.90 -16.85 32.63
C ASP A 36 -7.44 -17.73 33.78
N TYR A 37 -8.60 -18.41 33.57
CA TYR A 37 -9.14 -19.34 34.54
C TYR A 37 -8.51 -20.74 34.46
N THR A 38 -7.66 -21.03 33.48
CA THR A 38 -6.92 -22.30 33.41
C THR A 38 -5.71 -22.26 34.34
N PRO A 39 -5.59 -23.10 35.39
CA PRO A 39 -4.53 -22.95 36.39
C PRO A 39 -3.12 -23.12 35.85
N LYS A 40 -2.94 -24.02 34.87
CA LYS A 40 -1.64 -24.31 34.22
C LYS A 40 -1.82 -24.45 32.69
N PRO A 41 -1.95 -23.34 31.96
CA PRO A 41 -2.09 -23.39 30.52
C PRO A 41 -0.85 -24.06 29.88
N ASN A 42 -1.08 -25.04 29.00
CA ASN A 42 -0.02 -25.70 28.25
C ASN A 42 0.50 -24.82 27.07
N SER A 43 1.64 -25.22 26.49
CA SER A 43 2.26 -24.48 25.38
C SER A 43 1.31 -24.29 24.19
N PHE A 44 0.39 -25.23 23.94
CA PHE A 44 -0.61 -25.09 22.88
C PHE A 44 -1.57 -23.92 23.17
N MET A 45 -2.04 -23.77 24.39
CA MET A 45 -2.95 -22.67 24.78
C MET A 45 -2.25 -21.31 24.65
N TRP A 46 -0.99 -21.22 25.10
CA TRP A 46 -0.16 -20.01 24.92
C TRP A 46 -0.01 -19.66 23.44
N ASN A 47 0.35 -20.62 22.59
CA ASN A 47 0.52 -20.41 21.16
C ASN A 47 -0.81 -20.02 20.49
N THR A 48 -1.92 -20.60 20.92
CA THR A 48 -3.26 -20.25 20.42
C THR A 48 -3.61 -18.79 20.73
N MET A 49 -3.35 -18.33 21.97
CA MET A 49 -3.59 -16.93 22.35
C MET A 49 -2.65 -15.97 21.64
N ILE A 50 -1.36 -16.30 21.50
CA ILE A 50 -0.39 -15.49 20.74
C ILE A 50 -0.85 -15.39 19.27
N ARG A 51 -1.26 -16.50 18.64
CA ARG A 51 -1.79 -16.54 17.27
C ARG A 51 -3.02 -15.65 17.10
N ALA A 52 -3.98 -15.75 17.99
CA ALA A 52 -5.22 -14.99 17.94
C ALA A 52 -4.95 -13.48 18.06
N HIS A 53 -4.13 -13.07 19.04
CA HIS A 53 -3.76 -11.66 19.20
C HIS A 53 -2.86 -11.14 18.10
N ALA A 54 -1.99 -11.95 17.51
CA ALA A 54 -1.17 -11.55 16.35
C ALA A 54 -2.01 -11.11 15.15
N SER A 55 -3.23 -11.65 15.00
CA SER A 55 -4.14 -11.33 13.91
C SER A 55 -5.28 -10.37 14.32
N SER A 56 -5.31 -9.93 15.56
CA SER A 56 -6.31 -8.99 16.10
C SER A 56 -5.92 -7.52 15.84
N PRO A 57 -6.84 -6.56 16.05
CA PRO A 57 -6.52 -5.13 15.99
C PRO A 57 -5.44 -4.67 16.99
N ASN A 58 -5.10 -5.49 17.98
CA ASN A 58 -4.06 -5.18 18.97
C ASN A 58 -2.97 -6.26 19.02
N PRO A 59 -2.04 -6.29 18.05
CA PRO A 59 -0.97 -7.29 17.98
C PRO A 59 0.05 -7.19 19.13
N SER A 60 0.15 -6.04 19.82
CA SER A 60 1.07 -5.86 20.96
C SER A 60 0.77 -6.80 22.12
N LYS A 61 -0.49 -7.24 22.26
CA LYS A 61 -0.88 -8.26 23.25
C LYS A 61 -0.21 -9.60 23.02
N ALA A 62 0.05 -9.97 21.75
CA ALA A 62 0.79 -11.21 21.45
C ALA A 62 2.23 -11.16 21.99
N VAL A 63 2.90 -10.01 21.85
CA VAL A 63 4.24 -9.80 22.43
C VAL A 63 4.19 -9.85 23.97
N SER A 64 3.20 -9.20 24.58
CA SER A 64 3.01 -9.22 26.04
C SER A 64 2.77 -10.64 26.57
N LEU A 65 1.97 -11.44 25.85
CA LEU A 65 1.74 -12.85 26.19
C LEU A 65 3.02 -13.68 26.06
N TYR A 66 3.82 -13.45 25.04
CA TYR A 66 5.12 -14.10 24.90
C TYR A 66 6.05 -13.76 26.06
N ILE A 67 6.13 -12.50 26.47
CA ILE A 67 6.92 -12.09 27.64
C ILE A 67 6.41 -12.80 28.92
N LYS A 68 5.08 -12.86 29.10
CA LYS A 68 4.47 -13.58 30.24
C LYS A 68 4.79 -15.08 30.24
N MET A 69 4.69 -15.72 29.03
CA MET A 69 5.07 -17.12 28.81
C MET A 69 6.53 -17.39 29.25
N ARG A 70 7.46 -16.50 28.86
CA ARG A 70 8.88 -16.59 29.21
C ARG A 70 9.12 -16.41 30.72
N ARG A 71 8.44 -15.45 31.35
CA ARG A 71 8.53 -15.23 32.81
C ARG A 71 8.05 -16.43 33.62
N LEU A 72 7.10 -17.18 33.08
CA LEU A 72 6.61 -18.43 33.69
C LEU A 72 7.45 -19.65 33.32
N CYS A 73 8.64 -19.45 32.74
CA CYS A 73 9.57 -20.51 32.31
C CYS A 73 8.97 -21.53 31.34
N ILE A 74 7.92 -21.14 30.58
CA ILE A 74 7.35 -21.99 29.54
C ILE A 74 8.20 -21.80 28.29
N VAL A 75 8.76 -22.90 27.77
CA VAL A 75 9.69 -22.87 26.62
C VAL A 75 8.93 -22.60 25.34
N PRO A 76 9.25 -21.50 24.61
CA PRO A 76 8.71 -21.28 23.29
C PRO A 76 9.36 -22.21 22.28
N GLY A 77 8.65 -22.53 21.20
CA GLY A 77 9.14 -23.43 20.15
C GLY A 77 8.79 -22.97 18.75
N LYS A 78 9.03 -23.84 17.77
CA LYS A 78 8.76 -23.57 16.36
C LYS A 78 7.32 -23.13 16.05
N HIS A 79 6.36 -23.45 16.89
CA HIS A 79 4.96 -23.00 16.75
C HIS A 79 4.67 -21.68 17.46
N THR A 80 5.61 -21.13 18.26
CA THR A 80 5.45 -19.83 18.92
C THR A 80 5.94 -18.69 18.04
N PHE A 81 7.15 -18.84 17.49
CA PHE A 81 7.85 -17.77 16.79
C PHE A 81 7.16 -17.30 15.49
N PRO A 82 6.58 -18.15 14.62
CA PRO A 82 5.89 -17.65 13.41
C PRO A 82 4.73 -16.72 13.75
N PHE A 83 3.97 -16.99 14.80
CA PHE A 83 2.86 -16.10 15.21
C PHE A 83 3.37 -14.84 15.88
N LEU A 84 4.45 -14.93 16.67
CA LEU A 84 5.08 -13.75 17.27
C LEU A 84 5.67 -12.83 16.19
N LEU A 85 6.34 -13.38 15.17
CA LEU A 85 6.87 -12.65 14.03
C LEU A 85 5.75 -12.03 13.20
N LYS A 86 4.60 -12.71 13.04
CA LYS A 86 3.41 -12.11 12.44
C LYS A 86 2.92 -10.90 13.25
N ALA A 87 2.97 -10.96 14.58
CA ALA A 87 2.63 -9.80 15.42
C ALA A 87 3.62 -8.65 15.21
N CYS A 88 4.93 -8.92 15.13
CA CYS A 88 5.95 -7.92 14.82
C CYS A 88 5.72 -7.27 13.45
N SER A 89 5.37 -8.05 12.42
CA SER A 89 5.01 -7.54 11.10
C SER A 89 3.80 -6.60 11.17
N ASN A 90 2.75 -6.97 11.89
CA ASN A 90 1.55 -6.14 12.02
C ASN A 90 1.77 -4.88 12.87
N LEU A 91 2.79 -4.87 13.72
CA LEU A 91 3.23 -3.69 14.50
C LEU A 91 4.19 -2.80 13.70
N VAL A 92 4.71 -3.29 12.58
CA VAL A 92 5.77 -2.62 11.77
C VAL A 92 6.95 -2.18 12.67
N SER A 93 7.36 -3.05 13.62
CA SER A 93 8.39 -2.71 14.62
C SER A 93 9.67 -3.50 14.36
N ILE A 94 10.67 -2.82 13.84
CA ILE A 94 12.00 -3.40 13.60
C ILE A 94 12.70 -3.82 14.91
N GLU A 95 12.54 -3.07 15.99
CA GLU A 95 13.12 -3.37 17.30
C GLU A 95 12.56 -4.68 17.84
N SER A 96 11.22 -4.85 17.78
CA SER A 96 10.57 -6.09 18.17
C SER A 96 11.03 -7.28 17.32
N CYS A 97 11.17 -7.08 16.00
CA CYS A 97 11.69 -8.09 15.09
C CYS A 97 13.10 -8.54 15.48
N LYS A 98 14.02 -7.59 15.70
CA LYS A 98 15.41 -7.88 16.12
C LYS A 98 15.48 -8.61 17.47
N GLN A 99 14.65 -8.22 18.43
CA GLN A 99 14.58 -8.91 19.72
C GLN A 99 14.08 -10.35 19.58
N VAL A 100 13.04 -10.58 18.78
CA VAL A 100 12.52 -11.91 18.51
C VAL A 100 13.53 -12.75 17.75
N HIS A 101 14.24 -12.18 16.77
CA HIS A 101 15.30 -12.86 16.04
C HIS A 101 16.42 -13.34 16.97
N ASN A 102 16.87 -12.50 17.90
CA ASN A 102 17.85 -12.92 18.93
C ASN A 102 17.34 -14.09 19.78
N HIS A 103 16.04 -14.17 20.05
CA HIS A 103 15.48 -15.31 20.74
C HIS A 103 15.43 -16.56 19.85
N VAL A 104 15.08 -16.42 18.57
CA VAL A 104 15.13 -17.52 17.59
C VAL A 104 16.51 -18.16 17.58
N LEU A 105 17.59 -17.36 17.49
CA LEU A 105 18.98 -17.83 17.55
C LEU A 105 19.28 -18.56 18.87
N LYS A 106 18.85 -18.00 20.01
CA LYS A 106 19.06 -18.63 21.34
C LYS A 106 18.37 -19.98 21.49
N PHE A 107 17.29 -20.22 20.75
CA PHE A 107 16.55 -21.47 20.78
C PHE A 107 16.95 -22.44 19.65
N GLY A 108 17.93 -22.07 18.78
CA GLY A 108 18.39 -22.89 17.68
C GLY A 108 17.29 -23.16 16.64
N LEU A 109 16.46 -22.15 16.35
CA LEU A 109 15.36 -22.24 15.38
C LEU A 109 15.60 -21.39 14.13
N ASP A 110 16.82 -20.93 13.94
CA ASP A 110 17.30 -20.11 12.83
C ASP A 110 17.33 -20.85 11.49
N LEU A 111 17.20 -22.17 11.50
CA LEU A 111 17.07 -23.01 10.30
C LEU A 111 15.65 -23.59 10.11
N ASP A 112 14.69 -23.29 10.99
CA ASP A 112 13.32 -23.73 10.79
C ASP A 112 12.64 -22.89 9.69
N LEU A 113 12.21 -23.55 8.62
CA LEU A 113 11.64 -22.90 7.42
C LEU A 113 10.47 -21.95 7.73
N HIS A 114 9.60 -22.28 8.69
CA HIS A 114 8.46 -21.44 9.05
C HIS A 114 8.88 -20.22 9.87
N VAL A 115 9.87 -20.39 10.74
CA VAL A 115 10.42 -19.28 11.55
C VAL A 115 11.19 -18.33 10.66
N VAL A 116 12.05 -18.84 9.78
CA VAL A 116 12.82 -18.02 8.84
C VAL A 116 11.92 -17.27 7.87
N ASN A 117 10.90 -17.93 7.33
CA ASN A 117 9.90 -17.25 6.47
C ASN A 117 9.21 -16.10 7.22
N GLY A 118 8.89 -16.31 8.49
CA GLY A 118 8.36 -15.27 9.38
C GLY A 118 9.34 -14.12 9.61
N LEU A 119 10.64 -14.40 9.79
CA LEU A 119 11.71 -13.40 9.96
C LEU A 119 11.89 -12.57 8.70
N VAL A 120 12.05 -13.21 7.53
CA VAL A 120 12.17 -12.52 6.23
C VAL A 120 10.99 -11.58 6.02
N ARG A 121 9.76 -12.05 6.27
CA ARG A 121 8.56 -11.22 6.18
C ARG A 121 8.57 -10.05 7.16
N ALA A 122 8.92 -10.29 8.43
CA ALA A 122 8.90 -9.23 9.45
C ALA A 122 9.94 -8.15 9.18
N TYR A 123 11.13 -8.52 8.74
CA TYR A 123 12.16 -7.58 8.29
C TYR A 123 11.71 -6.79 7.06
N SER A 124 11.14 -7.46 6.04
CA SER A 124 10.65 -6.80 4.82
C SER A 124 9.55 -5.78 5.10
N VAL A 125 8.57 -6.13 5.94
CA VAL A 125 7.48 -5.21 6.33
C VAL A 125 7.99 -4.01 7.11
N SER A 126 9.06 -4.19 7.90
CA SER A 126 9.73 -3.10 8.63
C SER A 126 10.76 -2.34 7.79
N SER A 127 10.81 -2.57 6.47
CA SER A 127 11.71 -1.94 5.50
C SER A 127 13.22 -2.19 5.77
N ASP A 128 13.56 -3.18 6.59
CA ASP A 128 14.96 -3.64 6.76
C ASP A 128 15.27 -4.77 5.77
N LEU A 129 15.40 -4.42 4.49
CA LEU A 129 15.70 -5.38 3.43
C LEU A 129 17.07 -6.04 3.60
N ASN A 130 18.04 -5.35 4.20
CA ASN A 130 19.35 -5.93 4.50
C ASN A 130 19.23 -7.06 5.54
N GLY A 131 18.41 -6.87 6.58
CA GLY A 131 18.09 -7.90 7.55
C GLY A 131 17.35 -9.09 6.92
N ALA A 132 16.37 -8.81 6.07
CA ALA A 132 15.63 -9.85 5.32
C ALA A 132 16.56 -10.68 4.41
N ARG A 133 17.44 -9.99 3.66
CA ARG A 133 18.41 -10.62 2.75
C ARG A 133 19.39 -11.51 3.50
N ARG A 134 19.98 -11.02 4.58
CA ARG A 134 20.91 -11.80 5.40
C ARG A 134 20.28 -13.09 5.91
N VAL A 135 19.08 -13.00 6.49
CA VAL A 135 18.34 -14.18 6.99
C VAL A 135 18.05 -15.16 5.85
N PHE A 136 17.74 -14.67 4.66
CA PHE A 136 17.53 -15.49 3.47
C PHE A 136 18.80 -16.16 3.00
N ASP A 137 19.94 -15.44 2.95
CA ASP A 137 21.23 -15.96 2.45
C ASP A 137 21.86 -16.98 3.42
N GLU A 138 21.64 -16.84 4.73
CA GLU A 138 22.11 -17.77 5.75
C GLU A 138 21.40 -19.15 5.70
N MET A 139 20.28 -19.27 4.94
CA MET A 139 19.58 -20.55 4.80
C MET A 139 20.27 -21.49 3.84
N PRO A 140 20.70 -22.69 4.29
CA PRO A 140 21.33 -23.69 3.44
C PRO A 140 20.34 -24.33 2.46
N GLU A 141 19.10 -24.54 2.88
CA GLU A 141 18.04 -25.10 2.06
C GLU A 141 16.87 -24.11 1.99
N ARG A 142 16.47 -23.78 0.77
CA ARG A 142 15.37 -22.87 0.50
C ARG A 142 14.19 -23.63 -0.11
N ASN A 143 12.99 -23.18 0.16
CA ASN A 143 11.77 -23.66 -0.48
C ASN A 143 11.06 -22.52 -1.22
N LEU A 144 10.06 -22.87 -2.03
CA LEU A 144 9.25 -21.92 -2.79
C LEU A 144 8.68 -20.80 -1.92
N SER A 145 8.28 -21.10 -0.68
CA SER A 145 7.68 -20.09 0.22
C SER A 145 8.67 -19.01 0.63
N ILE A 146 9.92 -19.37 0.93
CA ILE A 146 10.96 -18.42 1.32
C ILE A 146 11.36 -17.55 0.13
N TRP A 147 11.56 -18.16 -1.06
CA TRP A 147 11.79 -17.42 -2.29
C TRP A 147 10.67 -16.41 -2.57
N THR A 148 9.42 -16.86 -2.56
CA THR A 148 8.25 -15.98 -2.72
C THR A 148 8.25 -14.83 -1.71
N THR A 149 8.55 -15.13 -0.43
CA THR A 149 8.50 -14.11 0.64
C THR A 149 9.56 -13.04 0.47
N VAL A 150 10.81 -13.40 0.13
CA VAL A 150 11.87 -12.42 -0.07
C VAL A 150 11.61 -11.56 -1.32
N ILE A 151 11.21 -12.18 -2.44
CA ILE A 151 10.85 -11.46 -3.68
C ILE A 151 9.70 -10.48 -3.44
N CYS A 152 8.62 -10.94 -2.78
CA CYS A 152 7.50 -10.06 -2.40
C CYS A 152 7.95 -8.92 -1.47
N GLY A 153 8.88 -9.19 -0.55
CA GLY A 153 9.44 -8.19 0.35
C GLY A 153 10.14 -7.05 -0.39
N TYR A 154 11.03 -7.38 -1.32
CA TYR A 154 11.69 -6.39 -2.18
C TYR A 154 10.70 -5.67 -3.08
N ALA A 155 9.79 -6.40 -3.71
CA ALA A 155 8.72 -5.84 -4.54
C ALA A 155 7.86 -4.82 -3.78
N GLN A 156 7.48 -5.08 -2.54
CA GLN A 156 6.66 -4.19 -1.71
C GLN A 156 7.42 -2.93 -1.25
N ASN A 157 8.75 -3.00 -1.16
CA ASN A 157 9.61 -1.88 -0.78
C ASN A 157 10.15 -1.09 -1.99
N PHE A 158 9.53 -1.19 -3.15
CA PHE A 158 9.89 -0.46 -4.38
C PHE A 158 11.27 -0.82 -4.97
N CYS A 159 11.85 -1.94 -4.58
CA CYS A 159 13.13 -2.45 -5.08
C CYS A 159 12.88 -3.47 -6.19
N ALA A 160 12.42 -2.99 -7.36
CA ALA A 160 11.99 -3.87 -8.46
C ALA A 160 13.17 -4.63 -9.09
N ASN A 161 14.33 -4.00 -9.22
CA ASN A 161 15.53 -4.62 -9.81
C ASN A 161 16.02 -5.79 -8.96
N GLU A 162 16.15 -5.59 -7.65
CA GLU A 162 16.59 -6.61 -6.72
C GLU A 162 15.55 -7.74 -6.59
N ALA A 163 14.25 -7.41 -6.68
CA ALA A 163 13.19 -8.42 -6.71
C ALA A 163 13.31 -9.32 -7.94
N LEU A 164 13.72 -8.77 -9.10
CA LEU A 164 13.95 -9.53 -10.32
C LEU A 164 15.26 -10.34 -10.30
N GLU A 165 16.32 -9.80 -9.76
CA GLU A 165 17.55 -10.57 -9.54
C GLU A 165 17.27 -11.82 -8.69
N LEU A 166 16.48 -11.66 -7.63
CA LEU A 166 16.03 -12.78 -6.80
C LEU A 166 15.11 -13.75 -7.56
N PHE A 167 14.25 -13.22 -8.44
CA PHE A 167 13.39 -14.02 -9.29
C PHE A 167 14.22 -14.86 -10.30
N ASP A 168 15.22 -14.27 -10.94
CA ASP A 168 16.13 -14.97 -11.86
C ASP A 168 16.94 -16.04 -11.10
N GLN A 169 17.42 -15.75 -9.88
CA GLN A 169 18.09 -16.73 -9.02
C GLN A 169 17.18 -17.89 -8.64
N MET A 170 15.92 -17.59 -8.27
CA MET A 170 14.91 -18.60 -7.94
C MET A 170 14.71 -19.59 -9.10
N ILE A 171 14.64 -19.09 -10.35
CA ILE A 171 14.51 -19.93 -11.54
C ILE A 171 15.78 -20.74 -11.80
N ALA A 172 16.96 -20.12 -11.63
CA ALA A 172 18.25 -20.80 -11.79
C ALA A 172 18.43 -21.95 -10.78
N ASP A 173 17.92 -21.78 -9.56
CA ASP A 173 17.90 -22.82 -8.51
C ASP A 173 16.81 -23.89 -8.75
N GLY A 174 16.07 -23.82 -9.87
CA GLY A 174 15.09 -24.82 -10.29
C GLY A 174 13.71 -24.69 -9.64
N PHE A 175 13.41 -23.56 -9.01
CA PHE A 175 12.08 -23.31 -8.45
C PHE A 175 11.15 -22.63 -9.47
N GLU A 176 9.96 -23.17 -9.64
CA GLU A 176 8.92 -22.54 -10.46
C GLU A 176 8.18 -21.47 -9.68
N PRO A 177 8.11 -20.21 -10.20
CA PRO A 177 7.38 -19.14 -9.54
C PRO A 177 5.88 -19.42 -9.54
N ASN A 178 5.24 -19.14 -8.41
CA ASN A 178 3.78 -19.22 -8.30
C ASN A 178 3.11 -17.88 -8.66
N GLY A 179 1.77 -17.89 -8.75
CA GLY A 179 0.99 -16.69 -9.08
C GLY A 179 1.23 -15.51 -8.13
N VAL A 180 1.56 -15.77 -6.84
CA VAL A 180 1.87 -14.71 -5.87
C VAL A 180 3.21 -14.06 -6.20
N THR A 181 4.23 -14.85 -6.53
CA THR A 181 5.53 -14.32 -6.94
C THR A 181 5.40 -13.46 -8.19
N LEU A 182 4.75 -13.99 -9.24
CA LEU A 182 4.57 -13.27 -10.52
C LEU A 182 3.77 -11.97 -10.34
N SER A 183 2.64 -12.01 -9.65
CA SER A 183 1.82 -10.81 -9.42
C SER A 183 2.55 -9.75 -8.58
N SER A 184 3.38 -10.17 -7.61
CA SER A 184 4.17 -9.24 -6.79
C SER A 184 5.25 -8.54 -7.60
N VAL A 185 5.97 -9.27 -8.46
CA VAL A 185 6.99 -8.69 -9.34
C VAL A 185 6.36 -7.75 -10.37
N LEU A 186 5.25 -8.14 -11.01
CA LEU A 186 4.52 -7.26 -11.94
C LEU A 186 4.03 -5.98 -11.24
N SER A 187 3.54 -6.08 -9.99
CA SER A 187 3.15 -4.91 -9.20
C SER A 187 4.33 -4.00 -8.87
N ALA A 188 5.52 -4.58 -8.62
CA ALA A 188 6.73 -3.80 -8.43
C ALA A 188 7.12 -3.04 -9.71
N CYS A 189 7.12 -3.71 -10.86
CA CYS A 189 7.38 -3.08 -12.16
C CYS A 189 6.41 -1.93 -12.45
N ALA A 190 5.12 -2.10 -12.13
CA ALA A 190 4.11 -1.05 -12.27
C ALA A 190 4.42 0.19 -11.43
N ARG A 191 4.92 0.01 -10.19
CA ARG A 191 5.19 1.12 -9.27
C ARG A 191 6.51 1.82 -9.53
N SER A 192 7.50 1.08 -10.02
CA SER A 192 8.86 1.59 -10.26
C SER A 192 9.07 2.12 -11.68
N GLY A 193 8.04 2.06 -12.54
CA GLY A 193 8.16 2.49 -13.93
C GLY A 193 9.04 1.56 -14.81
N CYS A 194 9.25 0.31 -14.39
CA CYS A 194 10.14 -0.64 -15.06
C CYS A 194 9.38 -1.49 -16.09
N LEU A 195 9.06 -0.90 -17.25
CA LEU A 195 8.31 -1.60 -18.31
C LEU A 195 9.05 -2.84 -18.83
N ASP A 196 10.31 -2.72 -19.20
CA ASP A 196 11.13 -3.80 -19.78
C ASP A 196 11.17 -5.05 -18.90
N LEU A 197 11.25 -4.83 -17.60
CA LEU A 197 11.23 -5.91 -16.62
C LEU A 197 9.86 -6.59 -16.55
N GLY A 198 8.78 -5.81 -16.62
CA GLY A 198 7.42 -6.34 -16.70
C GLY A 198 7.17 -7.15 -17.97
N GLU A 199 7.72 -6.72 -19.11
CA GLU A 199 7.66 -7.45 -20.37
C GLU A 199 8.40 -8.78 -20.31
N ARG A 200 9.59 -8.82 -19.70
CA ARG A 200 10.34 -10.08 -19.48
C ARG A 200 9.51 -11.10 -18.70
N ILE A 201 8.80 -10.65 -17.65
CA ILE A 201 7.92 -11.54 -16.87
C ILE A 201 6.74 -12.02 -17.73
N HIS A 202 6.15 -11.15 -18.54
CA HIS A 202 5.05 -11.54 -19.43
C HIS A 202 5.51 -12.59 -20.45
N VAL A 203 6.64 -12.37 -21.13
CA VAL A 203 7.24 -13.35 -22.05
C VAL A 203 7.55 -14.68 -21.35
N PHE A 204 8.09 -14.63 -20.12
CA PHE A 204 8.30 -15.84 -19.33
C PHE A 204 6.99 -16.61 -19.09
N MET A 205 5.90 -15.89 -18.73
CA MET A 205 4.59 -16.51 -18.52
C MET A 205 4.05 -17.15 -19.80
N GLU A 206 4.18 -16.48 -20.96
CA GLU A 206 3.77 -17.03 -22.27
C GLU A 206 4.58 -18.29 -22.61
N GLN A 207 5.91 -18.26 -22.46
CA GLN A 207 6.80 -19.39 -22.75
C GLN A 207 6.50 -20.62 -21.87
N LYS A 208 6.09 -20.40 -20.63
CA LYS A 208 5.69 -21.45 -19.69
C LYS A 208 4.23 -21.90 -19.82
N GLY A 209 3.45 -21.26 -20.69
CA GLY A 209 2.03 -21.55 -20.85
C GLY A 209 1.22 -21.28 -19.59
N ILE A 210 1.59 -20.27 -18.80
CA ILE A 210 0.88 -19.91 -17.57
C ILE A 210 -0.43 -19.23 -17.94
N GLU A 211 -1.56 -19.83 -17.56
CA GLU A 211 -2.88 -19.26 -17.82
C GLU A 211 -3.09 -17.93 -17.08
N LEU A 212 -3.63 -16.95 -17.81
CA LEU A 212 -3.98 -15.65 -17.29
C LEU A 212 -5.32 -15.71 -16.55
N GLY A 213 -5.32 -16.23 -15.33
CA GLY A 213 -6.45 -16.05 -14.43
C GLY A 213 -6.59 -14.58 -14.00
N VAL A 214 -7.70 -14.27 -13.31
CA VAL A 214 -8.05 -12.89 -12.92
C VAL A 214 -6.91 -12.14 -12.21
N ILE A 215 -6.16 -12.81 -11.32
CA ILE A 215 -5.08 -12.17 -10.53
C ILE A 215 -3.90 -11.76 -11.42
N LEU A 216 -3.37 -12.69 -12.22
CA LEU A 216 -2.22 -12.42 -13.08
C LEU A 216 -2.58 -11.50 -14.24
N GLY A 217 -3.73 -11.70 -14.85
CA GLY A 217 -4.23 -10.81 -15.90
C GLY A 217 -4.41 -9.38 -15.40
N THR A 218 -5.01 -9.20 -14.21
CA THR A 218 -5.11 -7.87 -13.58
C THR A 218 -3.75 -7.24 -13.31
N ALA A 219 -2.77 -8.03 -12.83
CA ALA A 219 -1.42 -7.53 -12.57
C ALA A 219 -0.71 -7.10 -13.86
N LEU A 220 -0.87 -7.84 -14.97
CA LEU A 220 -0.35 -7.46 -16.29
C LEU A 220 -1.01 -6.19 -16.82
N VAL A 221 -2.34 -6.13 -16.80
CA VAL A 221 -3.08 -4.92 -17.22
C VAL A 221 -2.61 -3.71 -16.43
N HIS A 222 -2.49 -3.82 -15.11
CA HIS A 222 -2.02 -2.75 -14.24
C HIS A 222 -0.57 -2.36 -14.56
N MET A 223 0.33 -3.34 -14.74
CA MET A 223 1.73 -3.10 -15.08
C MET A 223 1.86 -2.33 -16.39
N TYR A 224 1.22 -2.79 -17.46
CA TYR A 224 1.27 -2.12 -18.76
C TYR A 224 0.60 -0.75 -18.74
N ALA A 225 -0.60 -0.65 -18.16
CA ALA A 225 -1.35 0.60 -18.10
C ALA A 225 -0.62 1.67 -17.29
N LYS A 226 -0.02 1.30 -16.14
CA LYS A 226 0.72 2.24 -15.29
C LYS A 226 2.01 2.75 -15.94
N ASN A 227 2.65 1.93 -16.79
CA ASN A 227 3.84 2.31 -17.55
C ASN A 227 3.53 2.96 -18.91
N GLY A 228 2.26 3.26 -19.23
CA GLY A 228 1.88 3.93 -20.46
C GLY A 228 1.81 3.04 -21.70
N ALA A 229 2.10 1.74 -21.57
CA ALA A 229 1.97 0.77 -22.67
C ALA A 229 0.49 0.36 -22.87
N ILE A 230 -0.36 1.36 -23.18
CA ILE A 230 -1.83 1.23 -23.23
C ILE A 230 -2.29 0.16 -24.21
N LEU A 231 -1.64 0.03 -25.38
CA LEU A 231 -2.00 -1.00 -26.36
C LEU A 231 -1.81 -2.41 -25.82
N MET A 232 -0.72 -2.65 -25.07
CA MET A 232 -0.48 -3.95 -24.43
C MET A 232 -1.42 -4.19 -23.28
N ALA A 233 -1.69 -3.17 -22.47
CA ALA A 233 -2.69 -3.25 -21.40
C ALA A 233 -4.06 -3.67 -21.94
N ARG A 234 -4.50 -3.05 -23.05
CA ARG A 234 -5.76 -3.38 -23.73
C ARG A 234 -5.76 -4.83 -24.26
N LYS A 235 -4.68 -5.24 -24.93
CA LYS A 235 -4.55 -6.61 -25.44
C LYS A 235 -4.69 -7.64 -24.31
N CYS A 236 -4.00 -7.42 -23.17
CA CYS A 236 -4.14 -8.27 -22.00
C CYS A 236 -5.57 -8.24 -21.44
N PHE A 237 -6.17 -7.05 -21.31
CA PHE A 237 -7.53 -6.88 -20.82
C PHE A 237 -8.55 -7.62 -21.67
N GLU A 238 -8.45 -7.54 -22.99
CA GLU A 238 -9.36 -8.19 -23.93
C GLU A 238 -9.20 -9.71 -23.99
N SER A 239 -7.97 -10.21 -23.80
CA SER A 239 -7.67 -11.65 -23.78
C SER A 239 -8.19 -12.36 -22.52
N MET A 240 -8.51 -11.63 -21.45
CA MET A 240 -9.01 -12.21 -20.20
C MET A 240 -10.45 -12.71 -20.36
N VAL A 241 -10.70 -13.96 -19.99
CA VAL A 241 -12.04 -14.56 -19.97
C VAL A 241 -12.90 -13.93 -18.87
N GLU A 242 -12.35 -13.78 -17.69
CA GLU A 242 -13.02 -13.18 -16.53
C GLU A 242 -12.30 -11.93 -16.06
N ARG A 243 -13.07 -10.92 -15.72
CA ARG A 243 -12.57 -9.62 -15.21
C ARG A 243 -13.33 -9.23 -13.96
N ASN A 244 -12.62 -8.85 -12.91
CA ASN A 244 -13.23 -8.29 -11.70
C ASN A 244 -13.12 -6.76 -11.70
N THR A 245 -13.74 -6.11 -10.71
CA THR A 245 -13.70 -4.64 -10.58
C THR A 245 -12.25 -4.09 -10.57
N ALA A 246 -11.28 -4.82 -9.99
CA ALA A 246 -9.88 -4.39 -9.98
C ALA A 246 -9.25 -4.40 -11.37
N THR A 247 -9.62 -5.35 -12.25
CA THR A 247 -9.15 -5.39 -13.65
C THR A 247 -9.65 -4.18 -14.43
N TRP A 248 -10.95 -3.85 -14.28
CA TRP A 248 -11.55 -2.67 -14.89
C TRP A 248 -10.90 -1.39 -14.39
N ASN A 249 -10.70 -1.28 -13.09
CA ASN A 249 -10.05 -0.11 -12.49
C ASN A 249 -8.61 0.08 -12.99
N ALA A 250 -7.84 -1.00 -13.13
CA ALA A 250 -6.48 -0.92 -13.66
C ALA A 250 -6.47 -0.31 -15.07
N MET A 251 -7.42 -0.70 -15.93
CA MET A 251 -7.52 -0.17 -17.29
C MET A 251 -8.05 1.26 -17.31
N ILE A 252 -9.12 1.57 -16.55
CA ILE A 252 -9.72 2.91 -16.48
C ILE A 252 -8.71 3.93 -15.94
N CYS A 253 -8.06 3.63 -14.81
CA CYS A 253 -7.06 4.52 -14.23
C CYS A 253 -5.84 4.69 -15.13
N GLY A 254 -5.40 3.62 -15.80
CA GLY A 254 -4.30 3.69 -16.76
C GLY A 254 -4.63 4.60 -17.96
N LEU A 255 -5.78 4.43 -18.57
CA LEU A 255 -6.27 5.30 -19.66
C LEU A 255 -6.36 6.75 -19.21
N ALA A 256 -6.95 7.00 -18.04
CA ALA A 256 -7.09 8.34 -17.50
C ALA A 256 -5.73 9.02 -17.28
N SER A 257 -4.77 8.32 -16.68
CA SER A 257 -3.44 8.87 -16.35
C SER A 257 -2.60 9.19 -17.60
N HIS A 258 -2.88 8.56 -18.73
CA HIS A 258 -2.13 8.74 -19.99
C HIS A 258 -2.90 9.54 -21.05
N GLY A 259 -3.91 10.30 -20.64
CA GLY A 259 -4.60 11.25 -21.52
C GLY A 259 -5.68 10.65 -22.41
N HIS A 260 -6.00 9.36 -22.26
CA HIS A 260 -7.08 8.68 -22.98
C HIS A 260 -8.43 8.81 -22.23
N ALA A 261 -8.79 10.06 -21.89
CA ALA A 261 -9.92 10.34 -21.03
C ALA A 261 -11.26 9.80 -21.59
N GLU A 262 -11.54 10.04 -22.86
CA GLU A 262 -12.78 9.58 -23.52
C GLU A 262 -12.90 8.05 -23.46
N GLU A 263 -11.80 7.34 -23.72
CA GLU A 263 -11.79 5.88 -23.64
C GLU A 263 -11.99 5.36 -22.20
N ALA A 264 -11.41 6.06 -21.22
CA ALA A 264 -11.61 5.73 -19.81
C ALA A 264 -13.08 5.87 -19.39
N LEU A 265 -13.75 6.96 -19.81
CA LEU A 265 -15.16 7.19 -19.55
C LEU A 265 -16.06 6.16 -20.25
N ASN A 266 -15.77 5.84 -21.51
CA ASN A 266 -16.49 4.79 -22.25
C ASN A 266 -16.33 3.42 -21.59
N LEU A 267 -15.14 3.12 -21.06
CA LEU A 267 -14.88 1.86 -20.35
C LEU A 267 -15.63 1.79 -19.03
N PHE A 268 -15.74 2.90 -18.30
CA PHE A 268 -16.55 2.97 -17.09
C PHE A 268 -18.04 2.73 -17.39
N GLN A 269 -18.60 3.36 -18.43
CA GLN A 269 -19.98 3.09 -18.84
C GLN A 269 -20.19 1.62 -19.26
N LYS A 270 -19.17 0.99 -19.85
CA LYS A 270 -19.23 -0.43 -20.18
C LYS A 270 -19.25 -1.30 -18.93
N LEU A 271 -18.43 -0.96 -17.92
CA LEU A 271 -18.42 -1.63 -16.60
C LEU A 271 -19.83 -1.62 -15.99
N GLU A 272 -20.52 -0.47 -16.00
CA GLU A 272 -21.89 -0.34 -15.50
C GLU A 272 -22.89 -1.18 -16.28
N ARG A 273 -22.79 -1.21 -17.63
CA ARG A 273 -23.66 -2.04 -18.49
C ARG A 273 -23.46 -3.54 -18.26
N GLU A 274 -22.25 -3.96 -17.94
CA GLU A 274 -21.93 -5.34 -17.55
C GLU A 274 -22.34 -5.67 -16.11
N GLN A 275 -23.02 -4.73 -15.42
CA GLN A 275 -23.52 -4.87 -14.03
C GLN A 275 -22.41 -5.16 -13.01
N ILE A 276 -21.18 -4.77 -13.30
CA ILE A 276 -20.08 -4.84 -12.35
C ILE A 276 -20.17 -3.63 -11.42
N VAL A 277 -20.20 -3.89 -10.11
CA VAL A 277 -20.37 -2.84 -9.11
C VAL A 277 -19.08 -1.99 -9.03
N PRO A 278 -19.14 -0.68 -9.34
CA PRO A 278 -18.01 0.23 -9.15
C PRO A 278 -17.64 0.36 -7.67
N ASN A 279 -16.37 0.62 -7.39
CA ASN A 279 -15.90 0.94 -6.05
C ASN A 279 -15.22 2.33 -6.03
N ASP A 280 -14.71 2.73 -4.87
CA ASP A 280 -13.99 4.00 -4.69
C ASP A 280 -12.89 4.21 -5.74
N ILE A 281 -12.07 3.19 -6.05
CA ILE A 281 -11.00 3.30 -7.06
C ILE A 281 -11.56 3.54 -8.47
N SER A 282 -12.72 2.98 -8.80
CA SER A 282 -13.39 3.23 -10.09
C SER A 282 -13.67 4.73 -10.27
N PHE A 283 -14.19 5.37 -9.23
CA PHE A 283 -14.51 6.80 -9.25
C PHE A 283 -13.25 7.69 -9.27
N VAL A 284 -12.15 7.31 -8.62
CA VAL A 284 -10.87 8.02 -8.79
C VAL A 284 -10.44 8.02 -10.26
N GLY A 285 -10.54 6.87 -10.95
CA GLY A 285 -10.20 6.78 -12.37
C GLY A 285 -11.08 7.67 -13.24
N VAL A 286 -12.40 7.66 -13.03
CA VAL A 286 -13.34 8.50 -13.80
C VAL A 286 -13.14 9.99 -13.53
N LEU A 287 -13.00 10.38 -12.27
CA LEU A 287 -12.74 11.79 -11.91
C LEU A 287 -11.41 12.28 -12.44
N SER A 288 -10.37 11.44 -12.44
CA SER A 288 -9.09 11.74 -13.09
C SER A 288 -9.24 11.93 -14.61
N ALA A 289 -10.03 11.09 -15.27
CA ALA A 289 -10.35 11.27 -16.70
C ALA A 289 -11.07 12.61 -16.95
N CYS A 290 -12.03 12.97 -16.09
CA CYS A 290 -12.70 14.28 -16.18
C CYS A 290 -11.72 15.45 -16.02
N CYS A 291 -10.73 15.33 -15.09
CA CYS A 291 -9.67 16.34 -14.93
C CYS A 291 -8.88 16.55 -16.21
N HIS A 292 -8.44 15.47 -16.84
CA HIS A 292 -7.65 15.56 -18.06
C HIS A 292 -8.45 16.06 -19.28
N ALA A 293 -9.76 15.77 -19.33
CA ALA A 293 -10.66 16.22 -20.37
C ALA A 293 -11.31 17.60 -20.11
N GLY A 294 -11.14 18.18 -18.91
CA GLY A 294 -11.79 19.43 -18.53
C GLY A 294 -13.31 19.35 -18.37
N LEU A 295 -13.85 18.15 -18.12
CA LEU A 295 -15.30 17.88 -18.06
C LEU A 295 -15.86 18.20 -16.67
N ILE A 296 -15.95 19.48 -16.32
CA ILE A 296 -16.33 19.95 -14.97
C ILE A 296 -17.72 19.45 -14.55
N ASP A 297 -18.74 19.67 -15.40
CA ASP A 297 -20.12 19.35 -15.04
C ASP A 297 -20.33 17.85 -14.91
N TYR A 298 -19.74 17.06 -15.81
CA TYR A 298 -19.79 15.60 -15.71
C TYR A 298 -19.02 15.10 -14.47
N GLY A 299 -17.86 15.66 -14.16
CA GLY A 299 -17.11 15.33 -12.94
C GLY A 299 -17.93 15.58 -11.66
N ARG A 300 -18.68 16.69 -11.61
CA ARG A 300 -19.61 16.96 -10.51
C ARG A 300 -20.71 15.91 -10.40
N GLU A 301 -21.35 15.58 -11.51
CA GLU A 301 -22.40 14.55 -11.55
C GLU A 301 -21.85 13.21 -11.00
N VAL A 302 -20.68 12.81 -11.47
CA VAL A 302 -19.99 11.59 -11.03
C VAL A 302 -19.70 11.66 -9.52
N PHE A 303 -19.11 12.76 -9.03
CA PHE A 303 -18.75 12.91 -7.63
C PHE A 303 -19.97 12.82 -6.70
N TYR A 304 -21.06 13.52 -7.01
CA TYR A 304 -22.27 13.45 -6.20
C TYR A 304 -23.03 12.12 -6.35
N SER A 305 -22.89 11.43 -7.49
CA SER A 305 -23.48 10.11 -7.69
C SER A 305 -22.86 9.05 -6.77
N MET A 306 -21.60 9.19 -6.39
CA MET A 306 -20.92 8.23 -5.49
C MET A 306 -21.75 7.95 -4.24
N LYS A 307 -22.15 9.00 -3.53
CA LYS A 307 -22.96 8.88 -2.31
C LYS A 307 -24.43 8.58 -2.63
N ARG A 308 -25.04 9.31 -3.57
CA ARG A 308 -26.47 9.28 -3.83
C ARG A 308 -26.93 7.98 -4.52
N VAL A 309 -26.13 7.45 -5.45
CA VAL A 309 -26.49 6.29 -6.27
C VAL A 309 -25.83 5.02 -5.76
N TYR A 310 -24.52 5.11 -5.42
CA TYR A 310 -23.72 3.93 -5.09
C TYR A 310 -23.48 3.75 -3.58
N GLY A 311 -23.87 4.72 -2.73
CA GLY A 311 -23.66 4.65 -1.28
C GLY A 311 -22.19 4.72 -0.87
N ILE A 312 -21.31 5.22 -1.76
CA ILE A 312 -19.86 5.33 -1.52
C ILE A 312 -19.58 6.75 -1.00
N GLU A 313 -19.07 6.84 0.23
CA GLU A 313 -18.61 8.13 0.77
C GLU A 313 -17.32 8.56 0.07
N PRO A 314 -17.27 9.79 -0.50
CA PRO A 314 -16.05 10.32 -1.10
C PRO A 314 -14.90 10.36 -0.11
N LYS A 315 -13.74 9.87 -0.51
CA LYS A 315 -12.47 9.90 0.25
C LYS A 315 -11.59 11.05 -0.25
N ILE A 316 -10.45 11.27 0.40
CA ILE A 316 -9.53 12.36 0.12
C ILE A 316 -9.07 12.39 -1.34
N GLU A 317 -8.90 11.22 -1.95
CA GLU A 317 -8.46 11.09 -3.35
C GLU A 317 -9.53 11.64 -4.33
N HIS A 318 -10.81 11.44 -4.03
CA HIS A 318 -11.91 11.96 -4.86
C HIS A 318 -12.01 13.49 -4.75
N TYR A 319 -11.83 14.03 -3.54
CA TYR A 319 -11.76 15.48 -3.33
C TYR A 319 -10.55 16.06 -4.06
N GLY A 320 -9.39 15.39 -4.03
CA GLY A 320 -8.20 15.80 -4.77
C GLY A 320 -8.45 15.91 -6.27
N CYS A 321 -9.09 14.91 -6.87
CA CYS A 321 -9.48 14.96 -8.29
C CYS A 321 -10.45 16.12 -8.58
N MET A 322 -11.44 16.38 -7.70
CA MET A 322 -12.41 17.44 -7.90
C MET A 322 -11.78 18.83 -7.74
N VAL A 323 -10.89 19.03 -6.77
CA VAL A 323 -10.15 20.28 -6.59
C VAL A 323 -9.25 20.56 -7.79
N ASP A 324 -8.54 19.56 -8.31
CA ASP A 324 -7.73 19.70 -9.52
C ASP A 324 -8.62 20.03 -10.75
N LEU A 325 -9.74 19.34 -10.91
CA LEU A 325 -10.70 19.61 -12.01
C LEU A 325 -11.24 21.04 -11.98
N LEU A 326 -11.73 21.48 -10.82
CA LEU A 326 -12.26 22.83 -10.62
C LEU A 326 -11.17 23.89 -10.77
N GLY A 327 -9.97 23.61 -10.22
CA GLY A 327 -8.81 24.48 -10.31
C GLY A 327 -8.35 24.71 -11.74
N ARG A 328 -8.20 23.64 -12.53
CA ARG A 328 -7.87 23.73 -13.97
C ARG A 328 -8.92 24.51 -14.76
N GLY A 329 -10.19 24.39 -14.39
CA GLY A 329 -11.28 25.12 -15.00
C GLY A 329 -11.48 26.55 -14.51
N GLY A 330 -10.59 27.09 -13.65
CA GLY A 330 -10.67 28.44 -13.09
C GLY A 330 -11.78 28.67 -12.06
N ARG A 331 -12.37 27.58 -11.56
CA ARG A 331 -13.47 27.63 -10.56
C ARG A 331 -12.90 27.61 -9.14
N LEU A 332 -11.95 28.54 -8.83
CA LEU A 332 -11.20 28.54 -7.56
C LEU A 332 -12.09 28.69 -6.34
N LEU A 333 -13.12 29.56 -6.41
CA LEU A 333 -14.09 29.71 -5.30
C LEU A 333 -14.85 28.43 -4.98
N GLU A 334 -15.24 27.68 -6.01
CA GLU A 334 -15.94 26.41 -5.81
C GLU A 334 -15.00 25.33 -5.26
N ALA A 335 -13.73 25.33 -5.68
CA ALA A 335 -12.71 24.45 -5.11
C ALA A 335 -12.47 24.76 -3.63
N GLU A 336 -12.44 26.05 -3.27
CA GLU A 336 -12.35 26.51 -1.87
C GLU A 336 -13.54 26.04 -1.02
N GLU A 337 -14.76 26.22 -1.53
CA GLU A 337 -15.98 25.74 -0.86
C GLU A 337 -15.97 24.22 -0.68
N LEU A 338 -15.49 23.47 -1.68
CA LEU A 338 -15.38 22.03 -1.63
C LEU A 338 -14.39 21.61 -0.52
N ILE A 339 -13.22 22.26 -0.43
CA ILE A 339 -12.21 22.00 0.61
C ILE A 339 -12.79 22.29 2.01
N LYS A 340 -13.48 23.44 2.18
CA LYS A 340 -14.12 23.80 3.45
C LYS A 340 -15.23 22.83 3.87
N GLY A 341 -15.88 22.20 2.91
CA GLY A 341 -16.94 21.20 3.14
C GLY A 341 -16.43 19.78 3.44
N MET A 342 -15.12 19.53 3.38
CA MET A 342 -14.55 18.22 3.67
C MET A 342 -14.70 17.83 5.14
N THR A 343 -14.95 16.55 5.40
CA THR A 343 -14.99 15.98 6.76
C THR A 343 -13.60 15.75 7.35
N TRP A 344 -12.57 15.71 6.51
CA TRP A 344 -11.17 15.54 6.89
C TRP A 344 -10.39 16.81 6.54
N LYS A 345 -9.21 16.97 7.16
CA LYS A 345 -8.28 18.01 6.73
C LYS A 345 -7.73 17.67 5.34
N ALA A 346 -7.67 18.68 4.47
CA ALA A 346 -7.03 18.56 3.17
C ALA A 346 -5.53 18.21 3.35
N ASP A 347 -5.04 17.32 2.51
CA ASP A 347 -3.64 16.92 2.51
C ASP A 347 -2.79 17.81 1.59
N ILE A 348 -1.50 17.52 1.55
CA ILE A 348 -0.55 18.26 0.72
C ILE A 348 -0.85 18.18 -0.78
N VAL A 349 -1.48 17.09 -1.24
CA VAL A 349 -1.84 16.91 -2.65
C VAL A 349 -2.95 17.87 -3.04
N ILE A 350 -3.98 18.01 -2.21
CA ILE A 350 -5.10 18.95 -2.43
C ILE A 350 -4.59 20.40 -2.42
N TRP A 351 -3.76 20.75 -1.43
CA TRP A 351 -3.18 22.10 -1.36
C TRP A 351 -2.22 22.38 -2.50
N GLY A 352 -1.47 21.38 -2.95
CA GLY A 352 -0.61 21.47 -4.13
C GLY A 352 -1.40 21.72 -5.41
N ALA A 353 -2.53 21.03 -5.60
CA ALA A 353 -3.45 21.27 -6.71
C ALA A 353 -4.03 22.69 -6.66
N MET A 354 -4.42 23.18 -5.48
CA MET A 354 -4.92 24.52 -5.27
C MET A 354 -3.88 25.61 -5.57
N LEU A 355 -2.63 25.41 -5.13
CA LEU A 355 -1.51 26.30 -5.44
C LEU A 355 -1.18 26.31 -6.95
N ALA A 356 -1.20 25.15 -7.60
CA ALA A 356 -0.99 25.08 -9.05
C ALA A 356 -2.09 25.79 -9.83
N ALA A 357 -3.34 25.63 -9.41
CA ALA A 357 -4.49 26.30 -9.99
C ALA A 357 -4.41 27.82 -9.80
N SER A 358 -4.13 28.29 -8.60
CA SER A 358 -3.99 29.73 -8.30
C SER A 358 -2.87 30.38 -9.11
N LYS A 359 -1.75 29.66 -9.29
CA LYS A 359 -0.67 30.13 -10.18
C LYS A 359 -1.13 30.25 -11.63
N ASN A 360 -1.84 29.26 -12.17
CA ASN A 360 -2.30 29.28 -13.55
C ASN A 360 -3.31 30.40 -13.85
N HIS A 361 -4.08 30.80 -12.86
CA HIS A 361 -5.11 31.84 -12.97
C HIS A 361 -4.71 33.19 -12.36
N GLY A 362 -3.48 33.30 -11.80
CA GLY A 362 -2.96 34.54 -11.25
C GLY A 362 -3.61 34.98 -9.94
N ASP A 363 -4.27 34.08 -9.21
CA ASP A 363 -4.97 34.39 -7.95
C ASP A 363 -4.00 34.28 -6.77
N ILE A 364 -3.50 35.43 -6.33
CA ILE A 364 -2.49 35.51 -5.27
C ILE A 364 -3.08 35.18 -3.90
N ASP A 365 -4.30 35.60 -3.61
CA ASP A 365 -4.93 35.39 -2.31
C ASP A 365 -5.14 33.89 -2.03
N VAL A 366 -5.60 33.15 -3.02
CA VAL A 366 -5.72 31.69 -2.96
C VAL A 366 -4.34 31.03 -2.86
N ALA A 367 -3.32 31.57 -3.57
CA ALA A 367 -1.96 31.04 -3.48
C ALA A 367 -1.37 31.23 -2.08
N GLU A 368 -1.53 32.42 -1.47
CA GLU A 368 -1.08 32.70 -0.10
C GLU A 368 -1.73 31.75 0.92
N TRP A 369 -3.03 31.49 0.77
CA TRP A 369 -3.74 30.53 1.60
C TRP A 369 -3.22 29.11 1.43
N ALA A 370 -3.09 28.64 0.18
CA ALA A 370 -2.58 27.30 -0.09
C ALA A 370 -1.14 27.10 0.44
N VAL A 371 -0.26 28.09 0.25
CA VAL A 371 1.13 28.05 0.75
C VAL A 371 1.15 27.95 2.28
N LYS A 372 0.31 28.74 2.97
CA LYS A 372 0.22 28.69 4.43
C LYS A 372 -0.15 27.28 4.91
N GLU A 373 -1.18 26.68 4.35
CA GLU A 373 -1.66 25.34 4.73
C GLU A 373 -0.61 24.25 4.41
N ILE A 374 0.12 24.38 3.27
CA ILE A 374 1.23 23.46 2.94
C ILE A 374 2.34 23.57 3.97
N LEU A 375 2.72 24.77 4.39
CA LEU A 375 3.78 24.97 5.38
C LEU A 375 3.37 24.52 6.79
N ASP A 376 2.09 24.59 7.12
CA ASP A 376 1.55 24.02 8.37
C ASP A 376 1.64 22.48 8.38
N LEU A 377 1.53 21.84 7.21
CA LEU A 377 1.68 20.38 7.06
C LEU A 377 3.15 19.96 6.91
N GLU A 378 3.91 20.70 6.12
CA GLU A 378 5.32 20.45 5.83
C GLU A 378 6.15 21.74 6.01
N PRO A 379 6.62 22.04 7.22
CA PRO A 379 7.37 23.27 7.50
C PRO A 379 8.66 23.44 6.68
N HIS A 380 9.19 22.35 6.14
CA HIS A 380 10.42 22.35 5.32
C HIS A 380 10.17 22.28 3.81
N ASN A 381 8.93 22.48 3.35
CA ASN A 381 8.61 22.52 1.92
C ASN A 381 8.95 23.88 1.31
N HIS A 382 10.24 24.07 1.04
CA HIS A 382 10.76 25.35 0.55
C HIS A 382 10.36 25.67 -0.89
N GLY A 383 9.91 24.69 -1.66
CA GLY A 383 9.47 24.87 -3.04
C GLY A 383 8.28 25.82 -3.19
N VAL A 384 7.39 25.85 -2.21
CA VAL A 384 6.20 26.71 -2.24
C VAL A 384 6.54 28.20 -2.16
N TYR A 385 7.61 28.57 -1.44
CA TYR A 385 8.10 29.96 -1.40
C TYR A 385 8.58 30.46 -2.77
N VAL A 386 9.20 29.57 -3.55
CA VAL A 386 9.66 29.92 -4.90
C VAL A 386 8.47 30.18 -5.81
N VAL A 387 7.42 29.32 -5.73
CA VAL A 387 6.19 29.49 -6.51
C VAL A 387 5.53 30.82 -6.16
N LEU A 388 5.32 31.10 -4.87
CA LEU A 388 4.67 32.35 -4.42
C LEU A 388 5.51 33.58 -4.76
N SER A 389 6.86 33.53 -4.62
CA SER A 389 7.74 34.62 -5.02
C SER A 389 7.65 34.95 -6.52
N ASN A 390 7.49 33.92 -7.36
CA ASN A 390 7.31 34.12 -8.79
C ASN A 390 5.96 34.77 -9.11
N MET A 391 4.88 34.33 -8.43
CA MET A 391 3.56 34.92 -8.59
C MET A 391 3.54 36.39 -8.18
N TYR A 392 4.17 36.77 -7.07
CA TYR A 392 4.33 38.17 -6.66
C TYR A 392 5.10 38.98 -7.71
N ALA A 393 6.17 38.41 -8.29
CA ALA A 393 6.95 39.08 -9.32
C ALA A 393 6.15 39.31 -10.60
N GLU A 394 5.37 38.32 -11.05
CA GLU A 394 4.47 38.40 -12.20
C GLU A 394 3.37 39.47 -11.99
N ALA A 395 2.91 39.64 -10.75
CA ALA A 395 1.94 40.68 -10.38
C ALA A 395 2.56 42.05 -10.07
N GLY A 396 3.89 42.20 -10.20
CA GLY A 396 4.58 43.47 -9.88
C GLY A 396 4.71 43.79 -8.38
N ARG A 397 4.42 42.86 -7.48
CA ARG A 397 4.47 43.02 -6.01
C ARG A 397 5.90 42.84 -5.48
N TRP A 398 6.82 43.70 -5.90
CA TRP A 398 8.29 43.58 -5.60
C TRP A 398 8.65 43.68 -4.11
N GLU A 399 7.86 44.35 -3.32
CA GLU A 399 8.03 44.43 -1.86
C GLU A 399 7.81 43.06 -1.23
N ASP A 400 6.77 42.34 -1.65
CA ASP A 400 6.43 41.01 -1.18
C ASP A 400 7.48 39.99 -1.61
N VAL A 401 8.00 40.10 -2.84
CA VAL A 401 9.15 39.31 -3.33
C VAL A 401 10.35 39.47 -2.42
N SER A 402 10.69 40.76 -2.07
CA SER A 402 11.86 41.06 -1.24
C SER A 402 11.70 40.50 0.18
N ARG A 403 10.50 40.64 0.77
CA ARG A 403 10.14 40.11 2.08
C ARG A 403 10.26 38.58 2.12
N LEU A 404 9.68 37.88 1.14
CA LEU A 404 9.67 36.43 1.06
C LEU A 404 11.09 35.86 0.86
N ARG A 405 11.91 36.51 -0.01
CA ARG A 405 13.31 36.12 -0.23
C ARG A 405 14.18 36.35 1.00
N LYS A 406 13.85 37.33 1.84
CA LYS A 406 14.54 37.56 3.12
C LYS A 406 14.25 36.39 4.08
N VAL A 407 13.00 35.96 4.22
CA VAL A 407 12.62 34.78 5.02
C VAL A 407 13.38 33.55 4.52
N MET A 408 13.41 33.31 3.21
CA MET A 408 14.17 32.18 2.63
C MET A 408 15.66 32.20 2.96
N LYS A 409 16.27 33.40 3.07
CA LYS A 409 17.69 33.53 3.44
C LYS A 409 17.94 33.33 4.94
N GLU A 410 17.05 33.84 5.79
CA GLU A 410 17.13 33.70 7.25
C GLU A 410 17.00 32.23 7.69
N ASP A 411 16.18 31.45 7.01
CA ASP A 411 16.00 30.03 7.27
C ASP A 411 17.05 29.13 6.56
N ASN A 412 18.10 29.71 5.95
CA ASN A 412 19.14 28.99 5.19
C ASN A 412 18.56 28.07 4.09
N LEU A 413 17.49 28.48 3.45
CA LEU A 413 16.80 27.69 2.44
C LEU A 413 17.62 27.71 1.13
N THR A 414 18.37 26.64 0.89
CA THR A 414 19.10 26.46 -0.37
C THR A 414 18.19 25.78 -1.40
N LYS A 415 18.09 26.39 -2.59
CA LYS A 415 17.41 25.76 -3.72
C LYS A 415 18.17 24.50 -4.11
N THR A 416 17.57 23.33 -3.92
CA THR A 416 18.08 22.10 -4.53
C THR A 416 17.99 22.21 -6.04
N PRO A 417 19.13 22.09 -6.78
CA PRO A 417 19.09 22.10 -8.24
C PRO A 417 18.18 20.98 -8.75
N GLY A 418 17.33 21.28 -9.74
CA GLY A 418 16.61 20.25 -10.45
C GLY A 418 17.59 19.37 -11.23
N TRP A 419 17.51 18.06 -11.07
CA TRP A 419 18.27 17.08 -11.85
C TRP A 419 17.35 16.54 -12.93
N SER A 420 17.79 16.58 -14.18
CA SER A 420 17.21 15.77 -15.25
C SER A 420 18.22 14.68 -15.60
N LEU A 421 17.83 13.42 -15.44
CA LEU A 421 18.59 12.30 -15.96
C LEU A 421 18.14 12.11 -17.42
N VAL A 422 19.07 12.25 -18.34
CA VAL A 422 18.91 11.76 -19.72
C VAL A 422 19.64 10.44 -19.73
N ASP A 423 18.93 9.34 -19.83
CA ASP A 423 19.51 8.04 -20.14
C ASP A 423 20.15 8.17 -21.53
N GLY A 424 21.46 8.31 -21.56
CA GLY A 424 22.21 8.24 -22.80
C GLY A 424 22.31 6.77 -23.22
N ASP A 425 21.73 6.41 -24.32
CA ASP A 425 22.00 5.17 -25.02
C ASP A 425 23.51 5.02 -25.23
N ASN A 426 24.09 3.98 -24.65
CA ASN A 426 25.37 3.39 -25.03
C ASN A 426 25.17 1.95 -25.43
#